data_6290d5f2b970f41d8cec8f708513ec23
#
_entry.id   6290d5f2b970f41d8cec8f708513ec23
#
_cell.length_a   1.000
_cell.length_b   1.000
_cell.length_c   1.000
_cell.angle_alpha   90.00
_cell.angle_beta   90.00
_cell.angle_gamma   90.00
#
_symmetry.space_group_name_H-M   'P 1'
#
loop_
_entity.id
_entity.type
_entity.pdbx_description
1 polymer ?
#
loop_
_entity_poly.entity_id
_entity_poly.type
_entity_poly.pdbx_seq_one_letter_code
_entity_poly.pdbx_strand_id
1 'polypeptide(L)'
;MRNLMIAAALALSACASAPAPSPQDAFFANLSALCGNAYAGRVVTTDAADANFASQPLVMHVRDCSADEIRVPFNVGENRSRTWVITRTEAGLRLKHDHRHEDGSEDVLTQYGGDTASFGTDQRQEFPADAHSRELFIANNIPASTTNVWAVEVHPGRIFVYELRRPNRHFRVEFDLTQPVPAPPPSWGAAPGAH
;
A
#
# COMPACT_ATOMS: atom_id res chain seq x y z
N MET A 1 -61.34 0.55 -48.30
CA MET A 1 -60.12 1.28 -47.86
C MET A 1 -59.87 0.87 -46.42
N ARG A 2 -58.84 0.04 -46.17
CA ARG A 2 -58.47 -0.44 -44.81
C ARG A 2 -57.27 0.34 -44.38
N ASN A 3 -57.39 1.23 -43.37
CA ASN A 3 -56.28 1.96 -42.78
C ASN A 3 -55.47 1.02 -41.85
N LEU A 4 -54.21 0.79 -42.19
CA LEU A 4 -53.29 0.03 -41.38
C LEU A 4 -52.53 1.04 -40.44
N MET A 5 -52.88 1.01 -39.14
CA MET A 5 -52.12 1.74 -38.13
C MET A 5 -50.87 0.94 -37.76
N ILE A 6 -49.72 1.50 -38.06
CA ILE A 6 -48.42 0.97 -37.60
C ILE A 6 -48.13 1.60 -36.22
N ALA A 7 -48.17 0.79 -35.17
CA ALA A 7 -47.75 1.21 -33.85
C ALA A 7 -46.21 1.05 -33.74
N ALA A 8 -45.51 2.15 -33.64
CA ALA A 8 -44.06 2.14 -33.37
C ALA A 8 -43.84 1.95 -31.85
N ALA A 9 -43.29 0.82 -31.48
CA ALA A 9 -42.86 0.58 -30.10
C ALA A 9 -41.47 1.22 -29.88
N LEU A 10 -41.41 2.26 -29.05
CA LEU A 10 -40.17 2.82 -28.54
C LEU A 10 -39.59 1.86 -27.47
N ALA A 11 -38.49 1.21 -27.77
CA ALA A 11 -37.71 0.44 -26.79
C ALA A 11 -36.87 1.46 -25.98
N LEU A 12 -37.25 1.71 -24.72
CA LEU A 12 -36.39 2.43 -23.77
C LEU A 12 -35.28 1.47 -23.32
N SER A 13 -34.07 1.67 -23.82
CA SER A 13 -32.86 1.03 -23.27
C SER A 13 -32.55 1.65 -21.91
N ALA A 14 -32.82 0.94 -20.82
CA ALA A 14 -32.36 1.28 -19.50
C ALA A 14 -30.84 1.05 -19.43
N CYS A 15 -30.04 2.11 -19.39
CA CYS A 15 -28.65 2.03 -19.05
C CYS A 15 -28.54 1.63 -17.57
N ALA A 16 -28.29 0.36 -17.28
CA ALA A 16 -27.93 -0.07 -15.94
C ALA A 16 -26.55 0.55 -15.58
N SER A 17 -26.53 1.43 -14.60
CA SER A 17 -25.28 1.96 -14.04
C SER A 17 -24.47 0.82 -13.43
N ALA A 18 -23.17 0.74 -13.75
CA ALA A 18 -22.28 -0.21 -13.07
C ALA A 18 -22.30 0.05 -11.55
N PRO A 19 -22.23 -0.99 -10.72
CA PRO A 19 -22.14 -0.81 -9.27
C PRO A 19 -20.90 0.03 -8.91
N ALA A 20 -21.02 0.83 -7.87
CA ALA A 20 -19.88 1.62 -7.37
C ALA A 20 -18.76 0.67 -6.93
N PRO A 21 -17.48 1.05 -7.15
CA PRO A 21 -16.35 0.24 -6.72
C PRO A 21 -16.37 0.07 -5.20
N SER A 22 -15.89 -1.08 -4.72
CA SER A 22 -15.72 -1.28 -3.27
C SER A 22 -14.72 -0.26 -2.71
N PRO A 23 -14.76 0.05 -1.40
CA PRO A 23 -13.73 0.90 -0.78
C PRO A 23 -12.29 0.43 -1.04
N GLN A 24 -12.06 -0.88 -1.07
CA GLN A 24 -10.77 -1.48 -1.37
C GLN A 24 -10.36 -1.29 -2.83
N ASP A 25 -11.30 -1.41 -3.77
CA ASP A 25 -11.04 -1.13 -5.19
C ASP A 25 -10.71 0.35 -5.42
N ALA A 26 -11.46 1.24 -4.78
CA ALA A 26 -11.21 2.67 -4.85
C ALA A 26 -9.85 3.05 -4.23
N PHE A 27 -9.50 2.45 -3.07
CA PHE A 27 -8.19 2.61 -2.44
C PHE A 27 -7.06 2.15 -3.36
N PHE A 28 -7.17 0.95 -3.94
CA PHE A 28 -6.16 0.41 -4.83
C PHE A 28 -6.00 1.27 -6.10
N ALA A 29 -7.11 1.81 -6.63
CA ALA A 29 -7.08 2.75 -7.75
C ALA A 29 -6.37 4.07 -7.37
N ASN A 30 -6.64 4.62 -6.18
CA ASN A 30 -5.97 5.81 -5.66
C ASN A 30 -4.46 5.58 -5.51
N LEU A 31 -4.03 4.42 -5.04
CA LEU A 31 -2.62 4.06 -4.93
C LEU A 31 -2.00 3.86 -6.32
N SER A 32 -2.68 3.18 -7.25
CA SER A 32 -2.24 2.98 -8.63
C SER A 32 -2.03 4.30 -9.38
N ALA A 33 -2.82 5.33 -9.07
CA ALA A 33 -2.67 6.65 -9.70
C ALA A 33 -1.34 7.34 -9.35
N LEU A 34 -0.62 6.88 -8.34
CA LEU A 34 0.71 7.37 -7.95
C LEU A 34 1.84 6.66 -8.68
N CYS A 35 1.55 5.69 -9.53
CA CYS A 35 2.52 4.82 -10.16
C CYS A 35 3.59 5.58 -10.94
N GLY A 36 4.85 5.19 -10.79
CA GLY A 36 6.01 5.83 -11.39
C GLY A 36 6.54 7.05 -10.61
N ASN A 37 5.83 7.53 -9.59
CA ASN A 37 6.23 8.70 -8.83
C ASN A 37 6.87 8.35 -7.49
N ALA A 38 7.85 9.14 -7.09
CA ALA A 38 8.49 9.09 -5.78
C ALA A 38 8.20 10.35 -4.98
N TYR A 39 8.14 10.23 -3.65
CA TYR A 39 7.78 11.32 -2.76
C TYR A 39 8.63 11.31 -1.51
N ALA A 40 9.05 12.51 -1.06
CA ALA A 40 9.74 12.69 0.19
C ALA A 40 8.78 12.61 1.37
N GLY A 41 9.25 12.04 2.48
CA GLY A 41 8.46 11.84 3.68
C GLY A 41 9.17 12.27 4.96
N ARG A 42 8.41 12.27 6.04
CA ARG A 42 8.89 12.53 7.38
C ARG A 42 8.15 11.70 8.41
N VAL A 43 8.84 11.30 9.47
CA VAL A 43 8.20 10.74 10.67
C VAL A 43 7.45 11.87 11.39
N VAL A 44 6.21 11.62 11.76
CA VAL A 44 5.36 12.60 12.48
C VAL A 44 5.04 12.17 13.92
N THR A 45 5.46 10.97 14.32
CA THR A 45 5.40 10.47 15.70
C THR A 45 6.72 10.77 16.41
N THR A 46 6.68 10.76 17.75
CA THR A 46 7.81 11.17 18.62
C THR A 46 8.36 10.03 19.47
N ASP A 47 8.05 8.76 19.13
CA ASP A 47 8.61 7.61 19.84
C ASP A 47 10.14 7.56 19.65
N ALA A 48 10.89 7.44 20.74
CA ALA A 48 12.36 7.37 20.71
C ALA A 48 12.87 6.19 19.84
N ALA A 49 12.09 5.11 19.71
CA ALA A 49 12.42 3.99 18.84
C ALA A 49 12.48 4.36 17.35
N ASP A 50 11.92 5.52 16.97
CA ASP A 50 11.89 6.02 15.58
C ASP A 50 12.99 7.01 15.24
N ALA A 51 13.86 7.35 16.20
CA ALA A 51 14.89 8.35 16.04
C ALA A 51 15.78 8.14 14.80
N ASN A 52 16.08 6.86 14.49
CA ASN A 52 16.87 6.52 13.31
C ASN A 52 16.11 6.84 11.99
N PHE A 53 14.81 6.60 11.93
CA PHE A 53 13.99 7.00 10.78
C PHE A 53 13.84 8.52 10.70
N ALA A 54 13.59 9.17 11.85
CA ALA A 54 13.36 10.61 11.91
C ALA A 54 14.61 11.43 11.55
N SER A 55 15.82 10.88 11.69
CA SER A 55 17.09 11.53 11.41
C SER A 55 17.58 11.39 9.96
N GLN A 56 16.89 10.58 9.13
CA GLN A 56 17.31 10.28 7.76
C GLN A 56 16.33 10.87 6.73
N PRO A 57 16.78 11.18 5.51
CA PRO A 57 15.88 11.41 4.39
C PRO A 57 15.02 10.16 4.14
N LEU A 58 13.72 10.36 4.04
CA LEU A 58 12.76 9.29 3.74
C LEU A 58 12.17 9.51 2.35
N VAL A 59 12.20 8.47 1.51
CA VAL A 59 11.60 8.51 0.18
C VAL A 59 10.83 7.22 -0.06
N MET A 60 9.57 7.34 -0.47
CA MET A 60 8.84 6.23 -1.05
C MET A 60 8.79 6.36 -2.57
N HIS A 61 8.69 5.24 -3.28
CA HIS A 61 8.51 5.22 -4.73
C HIS A 61 7.44 4.20 -5.10
N VAL A 62 6.30 4.64 -5.64
CA VAL A 62 5.27 3.71 -6.16
C VAL A 62 5.77 3.18 -7.50
N ARG A 63 6.63 2.16 -7.47
CA ARG A 63 7.48 1.79 -8.59
C ARG A 63 6.82 0.82 -9.56
N ASP A 64 6.39 -0.33 -9.07
CA ASP A 64 5.84 -1.39 -9.90
C ASP A 64 4.34 -1.49 -9.68
N CYS A 65 3.57 -1.44 -10.74
CA CYS A 65 2.12 -1.48 -10.66
C CYS A 65 1.56 -2.43 -11.72
N SER A 66 0.68 -3.30 -11.28
CA SER A 66 -0.12 -4.17 -12.13
C SER A 66 -1.61 -4.05 -11.76
N ALA A 67 -2.45 -4.83 -12.38
CA ALA A 67 -3.87 -4.91 -12.01
C ALA A 67 -4.07 -5.43 -10.57
N ASP A 68 -3.13 -6.27 -10.08
CA ASP A 68 -3.31 -7.03 -8.84
C ASP A 68 -2.24 -6.74 -7.79
N GLU A 69 -1.12 -6.10 -8.13
CA GLU A 69 -0.02 -5.84 -7.21
C GLU A 69 0.62 -4.48 -7.44
N ILE A 70 0.91 -3.78 -6.33
CA ILE A 70 1.67 -2.53 -6.31
C ILE A 70 2.83 -2.70 -5.33
N ARG A 71 4.04 -2.38 -5.78
CA ARG A 71 5.26 -2.43 -4.97
C ARG A 71 5.76 -1.00 -4.72
N VAL A 72 5.95 -0.70 -3.44
CA VAL A 72 6.34 0.62 -2.97
C VAL A 72 7.65 0.52 -2.18
N PRO A 73 8.82 0.61 -2.82
CA PRO A 73 10.09 0.80 -2.14
C PRO A 73 10.04 1.96 -1.14
N PHE A 74 10.60 1.74 0.05
CA PHE A 74 10.75 2.72 1.10
C PHE A 74 12.22 2.86 1.51
N ASN A 75 12.85 3.95 1.11
CA ASN A 75 14.24 4.24 1.36
C ASN A 75 14.40 5.10 2.62
N VAL A 76 15.38 4.74 3.44
CA VAL A 76 15.77 5.46 4.67
C VAL A 76 17.25 5.83 4.52
N GLY A 77 17.54 7.06 4.10
CA GLY A 77 18.86 7.44 3.62
C GLY A 77 19.30 6.51 2.48
N GLU A 78 20.48 5.92 2.60
CA GLU A 78 21.02 4.96 1.62
C GLU A 78 20.50 3.53 1.80
N ASN A 79 19.74 3.26 2.87
CA ASN A 79 19.18 1.93 3.10
C ASN A 79 17.94 1.71 2.22
N ARG A 80 18.05 0.78 1.28
CA ARG A 80 17.04 0.41 0.27
C ARG A 80 16.45 -0.97 0.49
N SER A 81 16.50 -1.45 1.73
CA SER A 81 16.11 -2.82 2.09
C SER A 81 14.60 -3.09 2.08
N ARG A 82 13.75 -2.07 2.07
CA ARG A 82 12.32 -2.20 2.37
C ARG A 82 11.45 -1.95 1.15
N THR A 83 10.48 -2.84 0.92
CA THR A 83 9.41 -2.63 -0.07
C THR A 83 8.08 -3.05 0.53
N TRP A 84 7.09 -2.17 0.51
CA TRP A 84 5.71 -2.52 0.79
C TRP A 84 5.09 -3.12 -0.47
N VAL A 85 4.49 -4.29 -0.33
CA VAL A 85 3.82 -5.02 -1.43
C VAL A 85 2.34 -5.08 -1.09
N ILE A 86 1.52 -4.37 -1.87
CA ILE A 86 0.07 -4.36 -1.72
C ILE A 86 -0.53 -5.18 -2.86
N THR A 87 -1.23 -6.27 -2.51
CA THR A 87 -1.79 -7.22 -3.47
C THR A 87 -3.30 -7.32 -3.30
N ARG A 88 -4.04 -7.40 -4.40
CA ARG A 88 -5.46 -7.79 -4.40
C ARG A 88 -5.60 -9.26 -4.08
N THR A 89 -6.61 -9.60 -3.28
CA THR A 89 -6.99 -10.97 -2.97
C THR A 89 -8.49 -11.15 -3.18
N GLU A 90 -8.97 -12.37 -3.18
CA GLU A 90 -10.43 -12.63 -3.24
C GLU A 90 -11.19 -12.03 -2.05
N ALA A 91 -10.53 -11.89 -0.90
CA ALA A 91 -11.13 -11.38 0.34
C ALA A 91 -10.89 -9.88 0.59
N GLY A 92 -10.10 -9.19 -0.26
CA GLY A 92 -9.77 -7.79 -0.10
C GLY A 92 -8.34 -7.45 -0.52
N LEU A 93 -7.59 -6.78 0.35
CA LEU A 93 -6.19 -6.40 0.09
C LEU A 93 -5.26 -7.09 1.10
N ARG A 94 -4.03 -7.32 0.66
CA ARG A 94 -2.93 -7.84 1.46
C ARG A 94 -1.78 -6.85 1.44
N LEU A 95 -1.17 -6.59 2.60
CA LEU A 95 0.12 -5.92 2.72
C LEU A 95 1.18 -6.92 3.15
N LYS A 96 2.29 -6.96 2.44
CA LYS A 96 3.51 -7.65 2.87
C LYS A 96 4.70 -6.70 2.84
N HIS A 97 5.66 -6.96 3.73
CA HIS A 97 6.94 -6.25 3.79
C HIS A 97 8.02 -7.15 3.22
N ASP A 98 8.52 -6.80 2.03
CA ASP A 98 9.66 -7.47 1.41
C ASP A 98 10.93 -6.75 1.89
N HIS A 99 11.71 -7.43 2.73
CA HIS A 99 12.98 -6.93 3.24
C HIS A 99 14.13 -7.73 2.65
N ARG A 100 15.12 -7.01 2.11
CA ARG A 100 16.27 -7.59 1.43
C ARG A 100 17.57 -7.02 1.99
N HIS A 101 18.62 -7.87 2.00
CA HIS A 101 20.00 -7.44 2.17
C HIS A 101 20.52 -6.76 0.90
N GLU A 102 21.69 -6.13 0.97
CA GLU A 102 22.27 -5.39 -0.15
C GLU A 102 22.61 -6.29 -1.36
N ASP A 103 22.92 -7.55 -1.10
CA ASP A 103 23.15 -8.57 -2.14
C ASP A 103 21.86 -9.10 -2.78
N GLY A 104 20.69 -8.62 -2.33
CA GLY A 104 19.38 -9.03 -2.81
C GLY A 104 18.79 -10.27 -2.13
N SER A 105 19.50 -10.92 -1.22
CA SER A 105 18.95 -12.03 -0.44
C SER A 105 17.88 -11.56 0.54
N GLU A 106 16.95 -12.42 0.90
CA GLU A 106 15.90 -12.10 1.86
C GLU A 106 16.45 -11.95 3.27
N ASP A 107 15.97 -10.92 3.99
CA ASP A 107 16.17 -10.79 5.43
C ASP A 107 15.35 -11.87 6.17
N VAL A 108 15.83 -12.29 7.35
CA VAL A 108 15.08 -13.21 8.23
C VAL A 108 13.70 -12.64 8.58
N LEU A 109 13.62 -11.33 8.83
CA LEU A 109 12.37 -10.61 9.07
C LEU A 109 11.85 -10.02 7.76
N THR A 110 11.32 -10.88 6.89
CA THR A 110 10.70 -10.51 5.62
C THR A 110 9.32 -11.14 5.45
N GLN A 111 8.55 -10.71 4.46
CA GLN A 111 7.22 -11.21 4.07
C GLN A 111 6.19 -11.19 5.21
N TYR A 112 6.43 -10.41 6.27
CA TYR A 112 5.43 -10.19 7.31
C TYR A 112 4.40 -9.14 6.86
N GLY A 113 3.22 -9.17 7.47
CA GLY A 113 2.09 -8.30 7.12
C GLY A 113 0.77 -8.97 7.44
N GLY A 114 -0.24 -8.74 6.62
CA GLY A 114 -1.54 -9.38 6.77
C GLY A 114 -2.57 -8.90 5.75
N ASP A 115 -3.76 -9.48 5.85
CA ASP A 115 -4.91 -9.15 5.02
C ASP A 115 -5.79 -8.10 5.71
N THR A 116 -6.54 -7.32 4.92
CA THR A 116 -7.56 -6.43 5.47
C THR A 116 -8.63 -7.23 6.22
N ALA A 117 -8.93 -6.79 7.46
CA ALA A 117 -9.97 -7.43 8.29
C ALA A 117 -11.36 -6.81 8.07
N SER A 118 -11.45 -5.72 7.32
CA SER A 118 -12.67 -4.98 6.99
C SER A 118 -12.54 -4.30 5.64
N PHE A 119 -13.65 -3.74 5.13
CA PHE A 119 -13.63 -2.99 3.87
C PHE A 119 -12.82 -1.69 3.93
N GLY A 120 -12.52 -1.17 5.13
CA GLY A 120 -11.84 0.09 5.29
C GLY A 120 -12.57 1.25 4.62
N THR A 121 -11.78 2.19 4.07
CA THR A 121 -12.28 3.30 3.25
C THR A 121 -11.49 3.38 1.93
N ASP A 122 -11.95 4.21 1.01
CA ASP A 122 -11.22 4.55 -0.23
C ASP A 122 -9.88 5.26 0.01
N GLN A 123 -9.65 5.73 1.24
CA GLN A 123 -8.43 6.45 1.63
C GLN A 123 -7.59 5.71 2.66
N ARG A 124 -8.12 4.73 3.40
CA ARG A 124 -7.40 4.01 4.46
C ARG A 124 -7.74 2.54 4.49
N GLN A 125 -6.71 1.70 4.51
CA GLN A 125 -6.79 0.26 4.71
C GLN A 125 -5.90 -0.18 5.88
N GLU A 126 -6.39 -1.14 6.68
CA GLU A 126 -5.67 -1.67 7.85
C GLU A 126 -5.38 -3.16 7.68
N PHE A 127 -4.19 -3.56 8.08
CA PHE A 127 -3.61 -4.89 7.86
C PHE A 127 -3.08 -5.44 9.20
N PRO A 128 -3.90 -6.13 9.99
CA PRO A 128 -3.43 -6.79 11.22
C PRO A 128 -2.49 -7.94 10.88
N ALA A 129 -1.50 -8.19 11.76
CA ALA A 129 -0.53 -9.27 11.59
C ALA A 129 -1.21 -10.62 11.39
N ASP A 130 -0.93 -11.30 10.28
CA ASP A 130 -1.45 -12.63 9.97
C ASP A 130 -0.76 -13.75 10.76
N ALA A 131 -1.17 -15.00 10.55
CA ALA A 131 -0.61 -16.14 11.26
C ALA A 131 0.88 -16.31 10.99
N HIS A 132 1.29 -16.21 9.71
CA HIS A 132 2.70 -16.27 9.32
C HIS A 132 3.55 -15.22 10.03
N SER A 133 3.08 -13.97 10.06
CA SER A 133 3.79 -12.86 10.71
C SER A 133 3.92 -13.09 12.22
N ARG A 134 2.87 -13.56 12.88
CA ARG A 134 2.92 -13.87 14.31
C ARG A 134 3.91 -14.98 14.63
N GLU A 135 3.91 -16.06 13.85
CA GLU A 135 4.86 -17.17 13.99
C GLU A 135 6.30 -16.69 13.77
N LEU A 136 6.55 -15.92 12.72
CA LEU A 136 7.83 -15.32 12.41
C LEU A 136 8.35 -14.45 13.57
N PHE A 137 7.50 -13.60 14.15
CA PHE A 137 7.88 -12.72 15.26
C PHE A 137 8.17 -13.49 16.56
N ILE A 138 7.43 -14.55 16.84
CA ILE A 138 7.70 -15.42 17.99
C ILE A 138 9.06 -16.13 17.80
N ALA A 139 9.29 -16.72 16.62
CA ALA A 139 10.53 -17.43 16.30
C ALA A 139 11.78 -16.53 16.38
N ASN A 140 11.62 -15.22 16.16
CA ASN A 140 12.70 -14.24 16.20
C ASN A 140 12.75 -13.40 17.50
N ASN A 141 12.09 -13.85 18.58
CA ASN A 141 12.12 -13.22 19.91
C ASN A 141 11.60 -11.77 19.95
N ILE A 142 10.63 -11.42 19.09
CA ILE A 142 9.94 -10.12 19.07
C ILE A 142 8.42 -10.27 19.24
N PRO A 143 7.95 -10.95 20.31
CA PRO A 143 6.53 -11.30 20.47
C PRO A 143 5.59 -10.07 20.54
N ALA A 144 6.09 -8.92 20.95
CA ALA A 144 5.31 -7.68 20.95
C ALA A 144 4.78 -7.32 19.55
N SER A 145 5.46 -7.75 18.48
CA SER A 145 5.07 -7.48 17.10
C SER A 145 3.91 -8.35 16.60
N THR A 146 3.51 -9.39 17.35
CA THR A 146 2.36 -10.25 17.00
C THR A 146 1.03 -9.50 17.01
N THR A 147 0.96 -8.35 17.69
CA THR A 147 -0.22 -7.47 17.74
C THR A 147 -0.12 -6.26 16.82
N ASN A 148 0.85 -6.24 15.91
CA ASN A 148 0.98 -5.15 14.94
C ASN A 148 -0.28 -5.05 14.07
N VAL A 149 -0.70 -3.81 13.87
CA VAL A 149 -1.63 -3.42 12.82
C VAL A 149 -0.95 -2.34 11.99
N TRP A 150 -0.74 -2.63 10.73
CA TRP A 150 -0.27 -1.62 9.78
C TRP A 150 -1.45 -0.93 9.13
N ALA A 151 -1.26 0.33 8.74
CA ALA A 151 -2.22 1.04 7.92
C ALA A 151 -1.51 1.78 6.80
N VAL A 152 -2.17 1.83 5.66
CA VAL A 152 -1.78 2.66 4.53
C VAL A 152 -2.92 3.63 4.22
N GLU A 153 -2.57 4.92 4.09
CA GLU A 153 -3.53 5.94 3.65
C GLU A 153 -3.06 6.57 2.34
N VAL A 154 -4.01 6.83 1.47
CA VAL A 154 -3.80 7.60 0.24
C VAL A 154 -4.86 8.70 0.19
N HIS A 155 -4.44 9.93 0.40
CA HIS A 155 -5.28 11.12 0.23
C HIS A 155 -4.84 11.81 -1.07
N PRO A 156 -5.53 11.57 -2.20
CA PRO A 156 -5.07 11.99 -3.52
C PRO A 156 -4.67 13.48 -3.57
N GLY A 157 -3.50 13.76 -4.15
CA GLY A 157 -2.97 15.11 -4.27
C GLY A 157 -2.59 15.79 -2.96
N ARG A 158 -2.53 15.06 -1.84
CA ARG A 158 -2.19 15.61 -0.52
C ARG A 158 -1.08 14.83 0.19
N ILE A 159 -1.39 13.67 0.73
CA ILE A 159 -0.45 12.84 1.48
C ILE A 159 -0.68 11.36 1.24
N PHE A 160 0.40 10.60 1.25
CA PHE A 160 0.41 9.17 1.52
C PHE A 160 0.91 8.94 2.94
N VAL A 161 0.38 7.93 3.62
CA VAL A 161 0.78 7.58 4.98
C VAL A 161 1.05 6.10 5.08
N TYR A 162 2.14 5.77 5.77
CA TYR A 162 2.36 4.45 6.33
C TYR A 162 2.37 4.53 7.84
N GLU A 163 1.64 3.64 8.48
CA GLU A 163 1.47 3.62 9.93
C GLU A 163 1.64 2.21 10.49
N LEU A 164 2.25 2.11 11.67
CA LEU A 164 2.28 0.91 12.48
C LEU A 164 1.75 1.24 13.88
N ARG A 165 0.78 0.46 14.34
CA ARG A 165 0.26 0.52 15.71
C ARG A 165 0.27 -0.84 16.40
N ARG A 166 0.54 -0.82 17.69
CA ARG A 166 0.31 -1.89 18.64
C ARG A 166 0.25 -1.29 20.05
N PRO A 167 -0.08 -2.03 21.12
CA PRO A 167 -0.01 -1.51 22.48
C PRO A 167 1.34 -0.84 22.77
N ASN A 168 1.32 0.38 23.27
CA ASN A 168 2.50 1.21 23.60
C ASN A 168 3.44 1.50 22.45
N ARG A 169 2.97 1.45 21.21
CA ARG A 169 3.77 1.75 20.02
C ARG A 169 2.92 2.39 18.91
N HIS A 170 3.38 3.55 18.44
CA HIS A 170 2.79 4.21 17.29
C HIS A 170 3.90 4.81 16.43
N PHE A 171 4.04 4.31 15.21
CA PHE A 171 4.91 4.86 14.18
C PHE A 171 4.06 5.36 13.03
N ARG A 172 4.31 6.60 12.59
CA ARG A 172 3.62 7.19 11.44
C ARG A 172 4.61 8.00 10.63
N VAL A 173 4.65 7.73 9.33
CA VAL A 173 5.39 8.51 8.34
C VAL A 173 4.42 9.04 7.30
N GLU A 174 4.59 10.32 6.93
CA GLU A 174 3.78 11.00 5.94
C GLU A 174 4.66 11.44 4.77
N PHE A 175 4.14 11.25 3.54
CA PHE A 175 4.80 11.63 2.30
C PHE A 175 3.93 12.68 1.59
N ASP A 176 4.55 13.76 1.14
CA ASP A 176 3.87 14.87 0.47
C ASP A 176 3.63 14.54 -1.01
N LEU A 177 2.37 14.27 -1.37
CA LEU A 177 1.97 13.95 -2.74
C LEU A 177 1.85 15.18 -3.65
N THR A 178 2.02 16.39 -3.11
CA THR A 178 1.96 17.62 -3.91
C THR A 178 3.24 17.89 -4.70
N GLN A 179 4.35 17.26 -4.30
CA GLN A 179 5.68 17.51 -4.87
C GLN A 179 6.43 16.19 -5.11
N PRO A 180 6.29 15.58 -6.28
CA PRO A 180 7.11 14.45 -6.66
C PRO A 180 8.61 14.81 -6.60
N VAL A 181 9.43 13.83 -6.19
CA VAL A 181 10.89 13.94 -6.16
C VAL A 181 11.52 12.99 -7.18
N PRO A 182 12.79 13.15 -7.56
CA PRO A 182 13.48 12.18 -8.41
C PRO A 182 13.39 10.78 -7.81
N ALA A 183 13.14 9.78 -8.67
CA ALA A 183 13.10 8.38 -8.25
C ALA A 183 14.45 7.99 -7.63
N PRO A 184 14.45 7.36 -6.44
CA PRO A 184 15.67 6.88 -5.81
C PRO A 184 16.26 5.69 -6.58
N PRO A 185 17.51 5.30 -6.33
CA PRO A 185 18.06 4.06 -6.85
C PRO A 185 17.15 2.86 -6.51
N PRO A 186 17.13 1.79 -7.34
CA PRO A 186 16.28 0.63 -7.11
C PRO A 186 16.49 0.01 -5.72
N SER A 187 15.41 -0.53 -5.14
CA SER A 187 15.51 -1.30 -3.89
C SER A 187 16.42 -2.52 -4.07
N TRP A 188 17.05 -2.95 -2.99
CA TRP A 188 17.86 -4.16 -2.98
C TRP A 188 17.01 -5.37 -3.42
N GLY A 189 17.57 -6.22 -4.27
CA GLY A 189 16.86 -7.37 -4.84
C GLY A 189 15.84 -7.02 -5.94
N ALA A 190 15.74 -5.76 -6.37
CA ALA A 190 14.91 -5.41 -7.51
C ALA A 190 15.41 -6.09 -8.79
N ALA A 191 14.47 -6.47 -9.67
CA ALA A 191 14.84 -7.03 -10.97
C ALA A 191 15.65 -6.00 -11.79
N PRO A 192 16.61 -6.42 -12.63
CA PRO A 192 17.30 -5.52 -13.55
C PRO A 192 16.29 -4.79 -14.45
N GLY A 193 16.43 -3.46 -14.55
CA GLY A 193 15.51 -2.61 -15.34
C GLY A 193 14.23 -2.18 -14.63
N ALA A 194 14.04 -2.51 -13.35
CA ALA A 194 12.99 -1.91 -12.55
C ALA A 194 13.34 -0.42 -12.29
N HIS A 195 12.55 0.48 -12.87
CA HIS A 195 12.71 1.95 -12.79
C HIS A 195 11.53 2.59 -12.12
#